data_6e2b100ea43b01cad7468876f4a58848
#
_entry.id   6e2b100ea43b01cad7468876f4a58848
#
_cell.length_a   1.000
_cell.length_b   1.000
_cell.length_c   1.000
_cell.angle_alpha   90.00
_cell.angle_beta   90.00
_cell.angle_gamma   90.00
#
_symmetry.space_group_name_H-M   'P 1'
#
loop_
_entity.id
_entity.type
_entity.pdbx_description
1 polymer ?
#
loop_
_entity_poly.entity_id
_entity_poly.type
_entity_poly.pdbx_seq_one_letter_code
_entity_poly.pdbx_strand_id
1 'polypeptide(L)'
;MRSCLGFLVLMVVAGSAVAQSENPGDIPPGHEVDVQLSNDTLQLKYLSSGKKVGVENSRFSGAFFLSEDRDIVLSAGLVFPVDFDFGRLSVLIGPQVYAALLNEENNDVMAMSLGAELRFVLDKDLDLAVAGYAYYAPDVLTFGSADNLTDLSAQVEIPLSKQMKGFAGMRWFEFDLTEGGGTKKLQDEIFVGLGYRF
;
A
#
# COMPACT_ATOMS: atom_id res chain seq x y z
N MET A 1 -19.28 -1.49 -28.47
CA MET A 1 -19.16 -2.96 -28.46
C MET A 1 -18.46 -3.33 -27.17
N ARG A 2 -19.18 -3.91 -26.23
CA ARG A 2 -18.73 -4.26 -24.88
C ARG A 2 -17.87 -5.52 -24.96
N SER A 3 -16.61 -5.43 -24.63
CA SER A 3 -15.72 -6.59 -24.54
C SER A 3 -15.64 -7.02 -23.07
N CYS A 4 -16.25 -8.19 -22.76
CA CYS A 4 -16.11 -8.85 -21.47
C CYS A 4 -14.69 -9.39 -21.33
N LEU A 5 -13.88 -8.81 -20.46
CA LEU A 5 -12.60 -9.37 -20.06
C LEU A 5 -12.86 -10.37 -18.91
N GLY A 6 -12.72 -11.66 -19.21
CA GLY A 6 -12.87 -12.73 -18.23
C GLY A 6 -11.70 -12.72 -17.23
N PHE A 7 -12.04 -12.59 -15.94
CA PHE A 7 -11.11 -12.65 -14.83
C PHE A 7 -10.74 -14.10 -14.51
N LEU A 8 -9.49 -14.46 -14.72
CA LEU A 8 -8.91 -15.73 -14.28
C LEU A 8 -8.30 -15.53 -12.89
N VAL A 9 -9.01 -15.96 -11.85
CA VAL A 9 -8.49 -15.99 -10.48
C VAL A 9 -7.69 -17.28 -10.29
N LEU A 10 -6.36 -17.16 -10.18
CA LEU A 10 -5.48 -18.27 -9.84
C LEU A 10 -5.39 -18.38 -8.31
N MET A 11 -6.09 -19.34 -7.71
CA MET A 11 -5.92 -19.70 -6.30
C MET A 11 -4.67 -20.56 -6.12
N VAL A 12 -3.67 -20.05 -5.42
CA VAL A 12 -2.57 -20.85 -4.87
C VAL A 12 -2.82 -21.02 -3.38
N VAL A 13 -3.23 -22.23 -2.99
CA VAL A 13 -3.39 -22.61 -1.58
C VAL A 13 -2.10 -23.26 -1.10
N ALA A 14 -1.34 -22.56 -0.27
CA ALA A 14 -0.26 -23.14 0.51
C ALA A 14 -0.50 -22.82 1.99
N GLY A 15 -0.94 -23.83 2.74
CA GLY A 15 -1.21 -23.71 4.17
C GLY A 15 0.07 -23.74 4.99
N SER A 16 0.26 -22.73 5.83
CA SER A 16 1.20 -22.76 6.94
C SER A 16 0.57 -22.04 8.13
N ALA A 17 0.62 -22.66 9.30
CA ALA A 17 0.11 -22.07 10.54
C ALA A 17 0.99 -20.89 10.95
N VAL A 18 0.40 -19.70 11.05
CA VAL A 18 1.09 -18.47 11.50
C VAL A 18 0.71 -18.23 12.96
N ALA A 19 1.71 -18.04 13.81
CA ALA A 19 1.54 -17.58 15.18
C ALA A 19 1.05 -16.12 15.17
N GLN A 20 0.03 -15.82 15.96
CA GLN A 20 -0.47 -14.45 16.15
C GLN A 20 0.57 -13.64 16.92
N SER A 21 0.88 -12.44 16.44
CA SER A 21 1.63 -11.45 17.18
C SER A 21 0.74 -10.88 18.30
N GLU A 22 1.23 -10.90 19.54
CA GLU A 22 0.47 -10.46 20.71
C GLU A 22 0.42 -8.93 20.89
N ASN A 23 1.28 -8.17 20.16
CA ASN A 23 1.34 -6.71 20.26
C ASN A 23 0.98 -6.05 18.91
N PRO A 24 0.16 -4.97 18.94
CA PRO A 24 -0.21 -4.24 17.71
C PRO A 24 0.98 -3.61 16.96
N GLY A 25 2.11 -3.41 17.62
CA GLY A 25 3.36 -2.88 17.02
C GLY A 25 4.26 -3.96 16.42
N ASP A 26 4.00 -5.24 16.70
CA ASP A 26 4.84 -6.31 16.15
C ASP A 26 4.58 -6.51 14.67
N ILE A 27 5.66 -6.63 13.93
CA ILE A 27 5.60 -6.98 12.51
C ILE A 27 5.25 -8.46 12.42
N PRO A 28 4.07 -8.85 11.88
CA PRO A 28 3.69 -10.24 11.82
C PRO A 28 4.73 -11.05 11.06
N PRO A 29 5.18 -12.19 11.61
CA PRO A 29 6.01 -13.11 10.86
C PRO A 29 5.14 -13.71 9.75
N GLY A 30 5.56 -13.60 8.50
CA GLY A 30 4.83 -14.15 7.36
C GLY A 30 4.82 -13.21 6.17
N HIS A 31 4.07 -13.63 5.20
CA HIS A 31 3.85 -12.89 3.96
C HIS A 31 2.37 -12.52 3.87
N GLU A 32 2.08 -11.34 3.35
CA GLU A 32 0.72 -10.91 3.08
C GLU A 32 0.65 -10.35 1.67
N VAL A 33 -0.40 -10.68 0.96
CA VAL A 33 -0.74 -10.12 -0.35
C VAL A 33 -2.10 -9.46 -0.24
N ASP A 34 -2.14 -8.17 -0.56
CA ASP A 34 -3.36 -7.39 -0.64
C ASP A 34 -3.71 -7.13 -2.11
N VAL A 35 -4.97 -7.31 -2.46
CA VAL A 35 -5.55 -6.92 -3.74
C VAL A 35 -6.55 -5.81 -3.46
N GLN A 36 -6.36 -4.67 -4.07
CA GLN A 36 -7.23 -3.49 -3.95
C GLN A 36 -7.82 -3.16 -5.32
N LEU A 37 -9.11 -2.87 -5.34
CA LEU A 37 -9.86 -2.49 -6.52
C LEU A 37 -10.65 -1.21 -6.24
N SER A 38 -10.67 -0.32 -7.20
CA SER A 38 -11.57 0.82 -7.25
C SER A 38 -12.31 0.85 -8.59
N ASN A 39 -12.97 1.96 -8.94
CA ASN A 39 -13.63 2.06 -10.24
C ASN A 39 -12.62 1.97 -11.39
N ASP A 40 -11.50 2.68 -11.25
CA ASP A 40 -10.57 2.95 -12.33
C ASP A 40 -9.16 2.39 -12.05
N THR A 41 -8.95 1.73 -10.88
CA THR A 41 -7.62 1.27 -10.49
C THR A 41 -7.58 -0.14 -9.90
N LEU A 42 -6.44 -0.81 -10.14
CA LEU A 42 -6.07 -2.08 -9.53
C LEU A 42 -4.71 -1.92 -8.83
N GLN A 43 -4.62 -2.35 -7.58
CA GLN A 43 -3.33 -2.47 -6.88
C GLN A 43 -3.14 -3.88 -6.32
N LEU A 44 -1.93 -4.39 -6.50
CA LEU A 44 -1.42 -5.57 -5.81
C LEU A 44 -0.30 -5.13 -4.87
N LYS A 45 -0.43 -5.40 -3.58
CA LYS A 45 0.59 -5.07 -2.57
C LYS A 45 1.05 -6.35 -1.88
N TYR A 46 2.37 -6.51 -1.79
CA TYR A 46 3.02 -7.59 -1.07
C TYR A 46 3.70 -7.02 0.17
N LEU A 47 3.54 -7.68 1.30
CA LEU A 47 4.10 -7.31 2.59
C LEU A 47 4.88 -8.49 3.16
N SER A 48 6.03 -8.23 3.76
CA SER A 48 6.82 -9.25 4.46
C SER A 48 7.67 -8.63 5.57
N SER A 49 8.19 -9.48 6.47
CA SER A 49 9.23 -9.04 7.41
C SER A 49 10.48 -8.61 6.65
N GLY A 50 11.04 -7.46 6.99
CA GLY A 50 12.27 -6.93 6.40
C GLY A 50 13.52 -7.77 6.70
N LYS A 51 13.45 -8.71 7.64
CA LYS A 51 14.53 -9.69 7.91
C LYS A 51 14.93 -10.45 6.65
N LYS A 52 13.99 -10.67 5.70
CA LYS A 52 14.30 -11.36 4.44
C LYS A 52 15.14 -10.52 3.47
N VAL A 53 15.08 -9.20 3.59
CA VAL A 53 15.93 -8.27 2.85
C VAL A 53 17.14 -7.80 3.67
N GLY A 54 17.41 -8.48 4.79
CA GLY A 54 18.59 -8.23 5.64
C GLY A 54 18.40 -7.10 6.66
N VAL A 55 17.18 -6.60 6.87
CA VAL A 55 16.88 -5.52 7.82
C VAL A 55 15.96 -6.04 8.91
N GLU A 56 16.52 -6.30 10.08
CA GLU A 56 15.74 -6.76 11.24
C GLU A 56 14.81 -5.66 11.77
N ASN A 57 13.74 -6.07 12.44
CA ASN A 57 12.76 -5.16 13.03
C ASN A 57 12.19 -4.14 12.03
N SER A 58 11.92 -4.58 10.82
CA SER A 58 11.32 -3.75 9.77
C SER A 58 10.30 -4.54 8.96
N ARG A 59 9.39 -3.82 8.27
CA ARG A 59 8.45 -4.38 7.31
C ARG A 59 8.81 -3.90 5.90
N PHE A 60 8.98 -4.84 5.01
CA PHE A 60 9.15 -4.59 3.59
C PHE A 60 7.78 -4.61 2.89
N SER A 61 7.57 -3.68 1.99
CA SER A 61 6.42 -3.65 1.09
C SER A 61 6.88 -3.52 -0.36
N GLY A 62 6.14 -4.16 -1.27
CA GLY A 62 6.25 -3.94 -2.70
C GLY A 62 4.85 -3.84 -3.29
N ALA A 63 4.60 -2.91 -4.19
CA ALA A 63 3.29 -2.81 -4.82
C ALA A 63 3.40 -2.55 -6.33
N PHE A 64 2.40 -3.08 -7.04
CA PHE A 64 2.11 -2.82 -8.44
C PHE A 64 0.74 -2.16 -8.52
N PHE A 65 0.67 -1.02 -9.19
CA PHE A 65 -0.54 -0.24 -9.39
C PHE A 65 -0.78 -0.03 -10.88
N LEU A 66 -2.04 -0.11 -11.30
CA LEU A 66 -2.48 0.09 -12.67
C LEU A 66 -3.74 0.96 -12.66
N SER A 67 -3.76 2.03 -13.45
CA SER A 67 -4.95 2.86 -13.69
C SER A 67 -5.67 2.50 -15.00
N GLU A 68 -6.92 2.98 -15.18
CA GLU A 68 -7.66 2.86 -16.44
C GLU A 68 -6.96 3.60 -17.58
N ASP A 69 -6.29 4.70 -17.29
CA ASP A 69 -5.46 5.47 -18.23
C ASP A 69 -4.19 4.73 -18.67
N ARG A 70 -3.97 3.51 -18.16
CA ARG A 70 -2.78 2.66 -18.37
C ARG A 70 -1.52 3.22 -17.73
N ASP A 71 -1.64 4.06 -16.71
CA ASP A 71 -0.50 4.42 -15.90
C ASP A 71 -0.11 3.23 -15.04
N ILE A 72 1.18 2.94 -14.99
CA ILE A 72 1.75 1.84 -14.20
C ILE A 72 2.67 2.43 -13.16
N VAL A 73 2.46 2.07 -11.88
CA VAL A 73 3.37 2.46 -10.81
C VAL A 73 3.85 1.23 -10.07
N LEU A 74 5.16 1.12 -9.95
CA LEU A 74 5.83 0.19 -9.05
C LEU A 74 6.28 0.94 -7.80
N SER A 75 6.11 0.34 -6.64
CA SER A 75 6.67 0.90 -5.42
C SER A 75 7.31 -0.18 -4.54
N ALA A 76 8.31 0.24 -3.77
CA ALA A 76 8.94 -0.59 -2.76
C ALA A 76 9.28 0.26 -1.54
N GLY A 77 8.95 -0.23 -0.35
CA GLY A 77 9.11 0.48 0.92
C GLY A 77 9.72 -0.38 2.01
N LEU A 78 10.37 0.30 2.93
CA LEU A 78 10.90 -0.30 4.15
C LEU A 78 10.53 0.59 5.34
N VAL A 79 9.71 0.06 6.25
CA VAL A 79 9.20 0.81 7.39
C VAL A 79 9.58 0.15 8.71
N PHE A 80 9.80 0.96 9.72
CA PHE A 80 10.29 0.58 11.04
C PHE A 80 9.23 0.88 12.09
N PRO A 81 8.97 -0.01 13.03
CA PRO A 81 8.05 0.24 14.12
C PRO A 81 8.61 1.36 15.03
N VAL A 82 7.72 2.22 15.43
CA VAL A 82 7.98 3.23 16.46
C VAL A 82 7.27 2.79 17.72
N ASP A 83 8.02 2.64 18.80
CA ASP A 83 7.46 2.22 20.07
C ASP A 83 6.63 3.34 20.70
N PHE A 84 5.32 3.14 20.69
CA PHE A 84 4.37 3.95 21.46
C PHE A 84 3.70 3.08 22.51
N ASP A 85 3.61 3.58 23.71
CA ASP A 85 2.98 2.89 24.86
C ASP A 85 1.44 2.90 24.80
N PHE A 86 0.88 2.93 23.59
CA PHE A 86 -0.56 2.81 23.35
C PHE A 86 -0.88 1.43 22.76
N GLY A 87 -1.17 0.47 23.61
CA GLY A 87 -1.40 -0.95 23.27
C GLY A 87 -2.51 -1.26 22.23
N ARG A 88 -2.99 -0.26 21.47
CA ARG A 88 -3.92 -0.40 20.35
C ARG A 88 -3.46 0.31 19.08
N LEU A 89 -2.41 1.13 19.18
CA LEU A 89 -1.87 1.91 18.07
C LEU A 89 -0.53 1.33 17.63
N SER A 90 -0.41 1.00 16.36
CA SER A 90 0.84 0.67 15.68
C SER A 90 1.22 1.82 14.75
N VAL A 91 2.45 2.27 14.84
CA VAL A 91 3.02 3.30 13.98
C VAL A 91 4.29 2.75 13.35
N LEU A 92 4.38 2.86 12.04
CA LEU A 92 5.56 2.50 11.27
C LEU A 92 6.01 3.72 10.47
N ILE A 93 7.31 3.99 10.41
CA ILE A 93 7.86 5.14 9.67
C ILE A 93 8.99 4.64 8.77
N GLY A 94 9.07 5.15 7.55
CA GLY A 94 10.18 4.82 6.67
C GLY A 94 10.08 5.36 5.26
N PRO A 95 11.11 5.08 4.44
CA PRO A 95 11.15 5.46 3.05
C PRO A 95 10.34 4.50 2.16
N GLN A 96 9.83 5.06 1.05
CA GLN A 96 9.25 4.31 -0.05
C GLN A 96 9.72 4.92 -1.38
N VAL A 97 10.11 4.08 -2.32
CA VAL A 97 10.48 4.49 -3.67
C VAL A 97 9.33 4.15 -4.62
N TYR A 98 9.14 5.01 -5.61
CA TYR A 98 8.15 4.87 -6.66
C TYR A 98 8.82 4.98 -8.01
N ALA A 99 8.36 4.17 -8.97
CA ALA A 99 8.69 4.29 -10.37
C ALA A 99 7.37 4.24 -11.16
N ALA A 100 7.04 5.33 -11.82
CA ALA A 100 5.79 5.49 -12.56
C ALA A 100 6.06 5.66 -14.06
N LEU A 101 5.30 4.92 -14.86
CA LEU A 101 5.21 5.06 -16.31
C LEU A 101 3.84 5.65 -16.62
N LEU A 102 3.80 6.94 -16.99
CA LEU A 102 2.56 7.68 -17.26
C LEU A 102 2.27 7.66 -18.77
N ASN A 103 1.09 7.17 -19.14
CA ASN A 103 0.76 6.90 -20.54
C ASN A 103 0.47 8.18 -21.37
N GLU A 104 -0.14 9.20 -20.79
CA GLU A 104 -0.62 10.36 -21.54
C GLU A 104 0.49 11.32 -22.00
N GLU A 105 1.65 11.31 -21.34
CA GLU A 105 2.71 12.30 -21.56
C GLU A 105 4.06 11.69 -21.88
N ASN A 106 4.15 10.35 -22.00
CA ASN A 106 5.41 9.61 -22.16
C ASN A 106 6.46 10.02 -21.12
N ASN A 107 5.99 10.30 -19.91
CA ASN A 107 6.76 10.82 -18.80
C ASN A 107 7.01 9.76 -17.75
N ASP A 108 8.27 9.39 -17.60
CA ASP A 108 8.69 8.53 -16.52
C ASP A 108 8.96 9.37 -15.26
N VAL A 109 8.46 8.92 -14.12
CA VAL A 109 8.69 9.56 -12.82
C VAL A 109 9.33 8.56 -11.87
N MET A 110 10.38 8.96 -11.20
CA MET A 110 10.93 8.26 -10.05
C MET A 110 10.89 9.18 -8.83
N ALA A 111 10.41 8.66 -7.71
CA ALA A 111 10.34 9.44 -6.48
C ALA A 111 10.79 8.60 -5.28
N MET A 112 11.49 9.24 -4.34
CA MET A 112 11.79 8.70 -3.02
C MET A 112 11.05 9.50 -1.97
N SER A 113 10.06 8.88 -1.34
CA SER A 113 9.23 9.48 -0.31
C SER A 113 9.66 9.06 1.08
N LEU A 114 9.28 9.88 2.04
CA LEU A 114 9.23 9.51 3.46
C LEU A 114 7.78 9.51 3.91
N GLY A 115 7.45 8.59 4.80
CA GLY A 115 6.08 8.48 5.27
C GLY A 115 5.90 7.67 6.53
N ALA A 116 4.64 7.58 6.93
CA ALA A 116 4.21 6.81 8.10
C ALA A 116 2.98 5.97 7.76
N GLU A 117 2.91 4.81 8.39
CA GLU A 117 1.75 3.94 8.38
C GLU A 117 1.21 3.82 9.80
N LEU A 118 -0.10 3.89 9.93
CA LEU A 118 -0.81 3.85 11.20
C LEU A 118 -1.84 2.72 11.17
N ARG A 119 -1.95 1.97 12.26
CA ARG A 119 -3.02 1.00 12.45
C ARG A 119 -3.54 1.10 13.89
N PHE A 120 -4.83 1.36 14.04
CA PHE A 120 -5.50 1.46 15.32
C PHE A 120 -6.58 0.39 15.46
N VAL A 121 -6.44 -0.48 16.45
CA VAL A 121 -7.40 -1.56 16.73
C VAL A 121 -8.57 -0.98 17.51
N LEU A 122 -9.74 -0.94 16.86
CA LEU A 122 -11.00 -0.46 17.47
C LEU A 122 -11.55 -1.49 18.45
N ASP A 123 -11.60 -2.74 18.02
CA ASP A 123 -12.12 -3.86 18.80
C ASP A 123 -11.14 -5.03 18.73
N LYS A 124 -10.67 -5.47 19.92
CA LYS A 124 -9.68 -6.57 20.01
C LYS A 124 -10.31 -7.95 19.79
N ASP A 125 -11.60 -8.10 20.16
CA ASP A 125 -12.28 -9.39 20.03
C ASP A 125 -12.64 -9.67 18.58
N LEU A 126 -12.95 -8.61 17.82
CA LEU A 126 -13.27 -8.68 16.39
C LEU A 126 -12.04 -8.40 15.50
N ASP A 127 -10.90 -7.98 16.07
CA ASP A 127 -9.73 -7.46 15.35
C ASP A 127 -10.09 -6.41 14.27
N LEU A 128 -11.17 -5.65 14.56
CA LEU A 128 -11.60 -4.52 13.74
C LEU A 128 -10.61 -3.39 13.90
N ALA A 129 -10.06 -2.89 12.81
CA ALA A 129 -9.07 -1.83 12.85
C ALA A 129 -9.34 -0.73 11.83
N VAL A 130 -8.83 0.46 12.12
CA VAL A 130 -8.64 1.54 11.15
C VAL A 130 -7.16 1.62 10.85
N ALA A 131 -6.81 1.65 9.57
CA ALA A 131 -5.44 1.77 9.11
C ALA A 131 -5.34 2.90 8.09
N GLY A 132 -4.14 3.44 7.92
CA GLY A 132 -3.87 4.45 6.92
C GLY A 132 -2.38 4.68 6.77
N TYR A 133 -2.02 5.38 5.72
CA TYR A 133 -0.64 5.81 5.50
C TYR A 133 -0.60 7.17 4.84
N ALA A 134 0.54 7.84 5.00
CA ALA A 134 0.85 9.09 4.36
C ALA A 134 2.32 9.07 3.91
N TYR A 135 2.55 9.20 2.61
CA TYR A 135 3.87 9.31 1.99
C TYR A 135 3.95 10.60 1.18
N TYR A 136 5.10 11.27 1.29
CA TYR A 136 5.38 12.49 0.55
C TYR A 136 6.81 12.50 0.02
N ALA A 137 6.98 12.80 -1.25
CA ALA A 137 8.27 13.06 -1.87
C ALA A 137 8.32 14.52 -2.34
N PRO A 138 9.23 15.35 -1.78
CA PRO A 138 9.43 16.69 -2.27
C PRO A 138 10.23 16.70 -3.59
N ASP A 139 10.28 17.83 -4.28
CA ASP A 139 10.99 18.08 -5.53
C ASP A 139 12.42 17.51 -5.53
N VAL A 140 13.19 17.76 -4.49
CA VAL A 140 14.57 17.27 -4.37
C VAL A 140 14.72 15.73 -4.34
N LEU A 141 13.64 15.01 -4.12
CA LEU A 141 13.58 13.54 -4.10
C LEU A 141 12.68 12.98 -5.21
N THR A 142 12.24 13.81 -6.14
CA THR A 142 11.43 13.44 -7.30
C THR A 142 12.23 13.70 -8.56
N PHE A 143 12.27 12.75 -9.47
CA PHE A 143 13.08 12.78 -10.69
C PHE A 143 12.19 12.48 -11.90
N GLY A 144 12.50 13.10 -13.02
CA GLY A 144 11.74 12.98 -14.27
C GLY A 144 10.80 14.15 -14.45
N SER A 145 9.53 13.89 -14.72
CA SER A 145 8.56 14.92 -15.13
C SER A 145 7.66 15.42 -14.00
N ALA A 146 7.97 15.09 -12.76
CA ALA A 146 7.19 15.53 -11.58
C ALA A 146 8.06 16.26 -10.55
N ASP A 147 7.47 17.25 -9.89
CA ASP A 147 8.09 18.03 -8.82
C ASP A 147 7.83 17.44 -7.44
N ASN A 148 6.68 16.80 -7.22
CA ASN A 148 6.41 16.13 -5.96
C ASN A 148 5.43 14.96 -6.14
N LEU A 149 5.36 14.12 -5.10
CA LEU A 149 4.42 13.01 -5.00
C LEU A 149 3.72 13.05 -3.65
N THR A 150 2.43 12.86 -3.67
CA THR A 150 1.58 12.66 -2.49
C THR A 150 0.81 11.35 -2.60
N ASP A 151 0.93 10.48 -1.59
CA ASP A 151 0.19 9.21 -1.51
C ASP A 151 -0.39 9.04 -0.10
N LEU A 152 -1.69 9.26 0.02
CA LEU A 152 -2.44 9.19 1.28
C LEU A 152 -3.50 8.11 1.17
N SER A 153 -3.69 7.33 2.23
CA SER A 153 -4.77 6.35 2.31
C SER A 153 -5.32 6.23 3.72
N ALA A 154 -6.62 5.99 3.79
CA ALA A 154 -7.31 5.63 5.03
C ALA A 154 -8.31 4.51 4.74
N GLN A 155 -8.33 3.47 5.59
CA GLN A 155 -9.17 2.28 5.40
C GLN A 155 -9.65 1.71 6.72
N VAL A 156 -10.77 0.98 6.66
CA VAL A 156 -11.26 0.11 7.72
C VAL A 156 -10.93 -1.33 7.33
N GLU A 157 -10.37 -2.09 8.28
CA GLU A 157 -10.00 -3.49 8.11
C GLU A 157 -10.92 -4.37 8.95
N ILE A 158 -11.44 -5.44 8.35
CA ILE A 158 -12.30 -6.43 8.98
C ILE A 158 -11.71 -7.82 8.74
N PRO A 159 -11.39 -8.61 9.77
CA PRO A 159 -10.93 -9.98 9.58
C PRO A 159 -12.09 -10.84 9.09
N LEU A 160 -11.87 -11.55 8.00
CA LEU A 160 -12.81 -12.53 7.43
C LEU A 160 -12.48 -13.93 7.91
N SER A 161 -11.22 -14.20 8.17
CA SER A 161 -10.71 -15.43 8.74
C SER A 161 -9.35 -15.21 9.40
N LYS A 162 -8.72 -16.27 9.95
CA LYS A 162 -7.36 -16.18 10.52
C LYS A 162 -6.29 -15.74 9.52
N GLN A 163 -6.54 -15.94 8.24
CA GLN A 163 -5.60 -15.66 7.15
C GLN A 163 -6.09 -14.59 6.19
N MET A 164 -7.36 -14.21 6.26
CA MET A 164 -7.97 -13.26 5.32
C MET A 164 -8.54 -12.05 6.05
N LYS A 165 -8.28 -10.88 5.49
CA LYS A 165 -8.94 -9.63 5.88
C LYS A 165 -9.65 -9.02 4.67
N GLY A 166 -10.81 -8.40 4.91
CA GLY A 166 -11.43 -7.47 3.99
C GLY A 166 -11.09 -6.04 4.40
N PHE A 167 -10.98 -5.14 3.46
CA PHE A 167 -10.80 -3.73 3.76
C PHE A 167 -11.52 -2.86 2.74
N ALA A 168 -11.93 -1.68 3.19
CA ALA A 168 -12.48 -0.64 2.34
C ALA A 168 -11.98 0.71 2.82
N GLY A 169 -11.73 1.62 1.90
CA GLY A 169 -11.13 2.90 2.24
C GLY A 169 -11.17 3.91 1.11
N MET A 170 -10.37 4.94 1.27
CA MET A 170 -10.18 6.01 0.31
C MET A 170 -8.69 6.28 0.14
N ARG A 171 -8.27 6.60 -1.06
CA ARG A 171 -6.88 6.94 -1.39
C ARG A 171 -6.83 8.18 -2.25
N TRP A 172 -5.82 9.03 -1.98
CA TRP A 172 -5.39 10.17 -2.78
C TRP A 172 -3.96 9.91 -3.19
N PHE A 173 -3.77 9.69 -4.48
CA PHE A 173 -2.46 9.42 -5.04
C PHE A 173 -2.26 10.30 -6.28
N GLU A 174 -1.30 11.22 -6.20
CA GLU A 174 -1.08 12.22 -7.23
C GLU A 174 0.39 12.61 -7.37
N PHE A 175 0.75 13.06 -8.56
CA PHE A 175 2.00 13.72 -8.89
C PHE A 175 1.73 15.16 -9.33
N ASP A 176 2.51 16.12 -8.85
CA ASP A 176 2.55 17.46 -9.44
C ASP A 176 3.61 17.48 -10.54
N LEU A 177 3.21 17.82 -11.77
CA LEU A 177 4.05 17.75 -12.96
C LEU A 177 4.82 19.04 -13.18
N THR A 178 6.12 18.93 -13.55
CA THR A 178 7.02 20.06 -13.79
C THR A 178 6.61 20.87 -15.01
N GLU A 179 6.24 20.20 -16.13
CA GLU A 179 5.86 20.84 -17.37
C GLU A 179 4.33 21.03 -17.44
N GLY A 180 3.88 22.28 -17.47
CA GLY A 180 2.47 22.64 -17.59
C GLY A 180 1.77 22.96 -16.27
N GLY A 181 2.41 22.74 -15.12
CA GLY A 181 1.89 23.13 -13.78
C GLY A 181 0.59 22.44 -13.39
N GLY A 182 0.37 21.21 -13.87
CA GLY A 182 -0.81 20.41 -13.57
C GLY A 182 -0.53 19.31 -12.58
N THR A 183 -1.57 18.83 -11.88
CA THR A 183 -1.52 17.65 -11.01
C THR A 183 -2.06 16.45 -11.78
N LYS A 184 -1.27 15.40 -11.94
CA LYS A 184 -1.75 14.11 -12.45
C LYS A 184 -2.26 13.28 -11.28
N LYS A 185 -3.57 13.12 -11.19
CA LYS A 185 -4.20 12.25 -10.21
C LYS A 185 -4.23 10.83 -10.74
N LEU A 186 -3.63 9.91 -9.99
CA LEU A 186 -3.64 8.48 -10.28
C LEU A 186 -4.82 7.77 -9.60
N GLN A 187 -5.18 8.23 -8.41
CA GLN A 187 -6.33 7.74 -7.66
C GLN A 187 -6.85 8.84 -6.72
N ASP A 188 -8.15 9.12 -6.79
CA ASP A 188 -8.85 10.03 -5.86
C ASP A 188 -10.25 9.46 -5.63
N GLU A 189 -10.30 8.26 -5.02
CA GLU A 189 -11.54 7.49 -4.96
C GLU A 189 -11.57 6.44 -3.86
N ILE A 190 -12.78 5.91 -3.63
CA ILE A 190 -13.03 4.80 -2.72
C ILE A 190 -12.56 3.49 -3.35
N PHE A 191 -11.98 2.64 -2.53
CA PHE A 191 -11.57 1.29 -2.91
C PHE A 191 -12.09 0.24 -1.95
N VAL A 192 -12.11 -1.00 -2.42
CA VAL A 192 -12.32 -2.20 -1.62
C VAL A 192 -11.20 -3.19 -1.89
N GLY A 193 -10.92 -4.05 -0.93
CA GLY A 193 -9.86 -5.03 -1.13
C GLY A 193 -9.93 -6.22 -0.20
N LEU A 194 -9.09 -7.19 -0.52
CA LEU A 194 -8.89 -8.41 0.25
C LEU A 194 -7.39 -8.62 0.48
N GLY A 195 -7.05 -8.99 1.70
CA GLY A 195 -5.70 -9.39 2.08
C GLY A 195 -5.65 -10.86 2.45
N TYR A 196 -4.57 -11.54 2.06
CA TYR A 196 -4.30 -12.93 2.41
C TYR A 196 -2.91 -13.08 3.00
N ARG A 197 -2.83 -13.67 4.20
CA ARG A 197 -1.59 -13.93 4.94
C ARG A 197 -1.22 -15.41 4.89
N PHE A 198 0.06 -15.71 4.62
CA PHE A 198 0.59 -17.08 4.49
C PHE A 198 2.01 -17.25 5.02
#